data_862b06a8faa5d3a9151306d8d7fbe106
#
_entry.id   862b06a8faa5d3a9151306d8d7fbe106
#
_cell.length_a   1.000
_cell.length_b   1.000
_cell.length_c   1.000
_cell.angle_alpha   90.00
_cell.angle_beta   90.00
_cell.angle_gamma   90.00
#
_symmetry.space_group_name_H-M   'P 1'
#
loop_
_entity.id
_entity.type
_entity.pdbx_description
1 polymer ?
#
loop_
_entity_poly.entity_id
_entity_poly.type
_entity_poly.pdbx_seq_one_letter_code
_entity_poly.pdbx_strand_id
1 'polypeptide(L)'
;MRFSVTASESKDAEVSEVPEEDVACGVCDPVTHDIIAIGCGPSNLSLAALATEVDGLDLAVLEAADAFEWHSGMMFPGAQLQVSPIKDLVSLVSPTNPFSFLNFVVSQGRVYRFLVSSRAGVARREFEQYYAWAAQGVGSVRFGHQVRSADWDGEKFRVATRQGVHFGRALVLGTGSVPQVPACAQELLGPEVFHVSEYLNAPRDTSGRRVLVVGGGQSGAEVVRHLLTAPGELPGKLTWLLGRDGVAPLDDSPFANDWFTPPAVRYFNQRTVQERDRLLDVQRYASDGVSEGLAAQIYRRLYELDYLDRPGLDPFQHAVLPGARLAGLEEQGDGTYMACVSGADAGSERTMCADIVVLATGFEQKLPPCVSPLLLVNDDGTPRLRQDYRVDSGPCPVYVQNGALRSHGVADPNLSLSAWRSAVILNSVTGRQLFKTEGYSAALALGSGRRDRAEALLG
;
A
#
# COMPACT_ATOMS: atom_id res chain seq x y z
N MET A 1 -56.32 -14.18 -6.74
CA MET A 1 -56.36 -13.20 -5.65
C MET A 1 -55.32 -12.13 -5.96
N ARG A 2 -55.79 -10.93 -6.21
CA ARG A 2 -54.93 -9.76 -6.47
C ARG A 2 -54.53 -9.17 -5.12
N PHE A 3 -53.24 -8.88 -4.91
CA PHE A 3 -52.81 -7.93 -3.89
C PHE A 3 -52.01 -6.81 -4.58
N SER A 4 -52.53 -5.62 -4.42
CA SER A 4 -52.01 -4.35 -4.86
C SER A 4 -50.84 -3.95 -3.96
N VAL A 5 -49.72 -3.49 -4.56
CA VAL A 5 -48.61 -2.85 -3.87
C VAL A 5 -48.85 -1.33 -3.93
N THR A 6 -49.10 -0.75 -2.79
CA THR A 6 -49.10 0.71 -2.58
C THR A 6 -47.69 1.20 -2.36
N ALA A 7 -47.29 2.22 -3.11
CA ALA A 7 -46.07 2.98 -2.88
C ALA A 7 -46.10 3.67 -1.50
N SER A 8 -45.02 3.59 -0.74
CA SER A 8 -44.80 4.39 0.45
C SER A 8 -43.66 5.36 0.22
N GLU A 9 -43.99 6.61 0.44
CA GLU A 9 -43.15 7.80 0.32
C GLU A 9 -41.89 7.73 1.21
N SER A 10 -40.82 8.28 0.65
CA SER A 10 -39.58 8.58 1.35
C SER A 10 -39.84 9.57 2.49
N LYS A 11 -39.54 9.17 3.72
CA LYS A 11 -39.39 10.08 4.86
C LYS A 11 -37.92 10.46 4.99
N ASP A 12 -37.68 11.74 4.87
CA ASP A 12 -36.44 12.41 5.27
C ASP A 12 -36.12 12.04 6.72
N ALA A 13 -34.94 11.46 6.94
CA ALA A 13 -34.44 11.23 8.27
C ALA A 13 -33.80 12.53 8.79
N GLU A 14 -34.53 13.21 9.65
CA GLU A 14 -33.99 14.28 10.49
C GLU A 14 -32.76 13.77 11.27
N VAL A 15 -31.67 14.50 11.12
CA VAL A 15 -30.47 14.33 11.95
C VAL A 15 -30.84 14.82 13.36
N SER A 16 -31.11 13.89 14.26
CA SER A 16 -31.30 14.21 15.68
C SER A 16 -29.96 14.66 16.28
N GLU A 17 -29.89 15.91 16.69
CA GLU A 17 -28.87 16.42 17.61
C GLU A 17 -28.89 15.60 18.90
N VAL A 18 -27.77 14.93 19.20
CA VAL A 18 -27.56 14.23 20.46
C VAL A 18 -27.24 15.28 21.50
N PRO A 19 -27.96 15.35 22.65
CA PRO A 19 -27.69 16.31 23.72
C PRO A 19 -26.27 16.10 24.28
N GLU A 20 -25.54 17.19 24.48
CA GLU A 20 -24.34 17.25 25.31
C GLU A 20 -24.75 16.97 26.78
N GLU A 21 -24.74 15.71 27.20
CA GLU A 21 -24.75 15.40 28.64
C GLU A 21 -23.31 15.54 29.14
N ASP A 22 -23.06 16.60 29.87
CA ASP A 22 -21.91 16.82 30.75
C ASP A 22 -21.86 15.71 31.82
N VAL A 23 -21.08 14.67 31.53
CA VAL A 23 -20.63 13.75 32.59
C VAL A 23 -19.40 14.36 33.26
N ALA A 24 -19.63 15.22 34.26
CA ALA A 24 -18.59 15.69 35.17
C ALA A 24 -18.17 14.52 36.08
N CYS A 25 -17.24 13.71 35.60
CA CYS A 25 -16.41 12.86 36.46
C CYS A 25 -15.05 13.53 36.59
N GLY A 26 -14.49 13.57 37.79
CA GLY A 26 -13.35 14.36 38.27
C GLY A 26 -12.25 14.58 37.24
N VAL A 27 -11.91 15.84 37.04
CA VAL A 27 -10.98 16.37 36.05
C VAL A 27 -9.56 15.83 36.32
N CYS A 28 -9.21 14.70 35.74
CA CYS A 28 -7.84 14.50 35.28
C CYS A 28 -7.74 15.25 33.96
N ASP A 29 -6.80 16.17 33.84
CA ASP A 29 -6.51 16.81 32.54
C ASP A 29 -6.31 15.70 31.52
N PRO A 30 -7.00 15.75 30.37
CA PRO A 30 -6.89 14.70 29.36
C PRO A 30 -5.43 14.59 28.93
N VAL A 31 -4.87 13.39 29.03
CA VAL A 31 -3.48 13.10 28.62
C VAL A 31 -3.26 13.59 27.19
N THR A 32 -2.31 14.51 27.02
CA THR A 32 -1.95 15.03 25.71
C THR A 32 -0.69 14.32 25.24
N HIS A 33 -0.82 13.48 24.23
CA HIS A 33 0.31 12.80 23.59
C HIS A 33 1.23 13.79 22.85
N ASP A 34 2.49 13.48 22.74
CA ASP A 34 3.40 14.25 21.87
C ASP A 34 3.08 13.99 20.39
N ILE A 35 2.74 12.72 20.08
CA ILE A 35 2.38 12.30 18.72
C ILE A 35 1.11 11.43 18.77
N ILE A 36 0.16 11.73 17.89
CA ILE A 36 -0.89 10.80 17.50
C ILE A 36 -0.61 10.33 16.07
N ALA A 37 -0.41 9.02 15.88
CA ALA A 37 -0.30 8.41 14.58
C ALA A 37 -1.62 7.75 14.18
N ILE A 38 -2.13 8.02 12.97
CA ILE A 38 -3.40 7.48 12.47
C ILE A 38 -3.11 6.37 11.45
N GLY A 39 -3.59 5.16 11.75
CA GLY A 39 -3.33 3.92 11.03
C GLY A 39 -2.10 3.16 11.55
N CYS A 40 -2.20 1.84 11.68
CA CYS A 40 -1.13 0.94 12.15
C CYS A 40 -0.54 0.10 11.00
N GLY A 41 -0.31 0.71 9.83
CA GLY A 41 0.46 0.07 8.76
C GLY A 41 1.96 0.04 9.07
N PRO A 42 2.79 -0.64 8.23
CA PRO A 42 4.23 -0.77 8.45
C PRO A 42 4.94 0.56 8.69
N SER A 43 4.47 1.65 8.08
CA SER A 43 5.07 2.98 8.22
C SER A 43 4.93 3.55 9.64
N ASN A 44 3.72 3.60 10.20
CA ASN A 44 3.50 4.07 11.56
C ASN A 44 3.96 3.04 12.60
N LEU A 45 3.98 1.77 12.27
CA LEU A 45 4.56 0.75 13.14
C LEU A 45 6.08 0.93 13.27
N SER A 46 6.77 1.31 12.18
CA SER A 46 8.18 1.70 12.22
C SER A 46 8.41 2.93 13.10
N LEU A 47 7.54 3.94 12.98
CA LEU A 47 7.57 5.13 13.84
C LEU A 47 7.43 4.74 15.32
N ALA A 48 6.46 3.89 15.64
CA ALA A 48 6.21 3.41 16.99
C ALA A 48 7.37 2.59 17.55
N ALA A 49 7.95 1.71 16.74
CA ALA A 49 9.10 0.89 17.14
C ALA A 49 10.34 1.75 17.45
N LEU A 50 10.65 2.75 16.61
CA LEU A 50 11.76 3.68 16.88
C LEU A 50 11.47 4.59 18.08
N ALA A 51 10.22 5.01 18.28
CA ALA A 51 9.83 5.85 19.42
C ALA A 51 10.07 5.16 20.77
N THR A 52 10.12 3.82 20.84
CA THR A 52 10.43 3.09 22.09
C THR A 52 11.83 3.37 22.64
N GLU A 53 12.75 3.88 21.83
CA GLU A 53 14.10 4.27 22.24
C GLU A 53 14.20 5.74 22.72
N VAL A 54 13.09 6.48 22.67
CA VAL A 54 13.09 7.92 22.98
C VAL A 54 12.47 8.16 24.34
N ASP A 55 13.32 8.38 25.34
CA ASP A 55 12.86 8.65 26.70
C ASP A 55 11.93 9.86 26.76
N GLY A 56 10.79 9.69 27.41
CA GLY A 56 9.81 10.74 27.67
C GLY A 56 8.95 11.13 26.47
N LEU A 57 9.06 10.44 25.34
CA LEU A 57 8.18 10.64 24.17
C LEU A 57 6.91 9.80 24.32
N ASP A 58 5.76 10.46 24.37
CA ASP A 58 4.46 9.79 24.44
C ASP A 58 3.80 9.77 23.05
N LEU A 59 3.61 8.55 22.52
CA LEU A 59 3.04 8.29 21.20
C LEU A 59 1.86 7.34 21.31
N ALA A 60 0.73 7.71 20.69
CA ALA A 60 -0.42 6.84 20.48
C ALA A 60 -0.62 6.55 18.99
N VAL A 61 -0.73 5.27 18.62
CA VAL A 61 -1.10 4.83 17.28
C VAL A 61 -2.56 4.38 17.32
N LEU A 62 -3.43 5.06 16.56
CA LEU A 62 -4.87 4.78 16.50
C LEU A 62 -5.16 3.98 15.23
N GLU A 63 -5.64 2.75 15.39
CA GLU A 63 -5.96 1.83 14.30
C GLU A 63 -7.46 1.51 14.29
N ALA A 64 -8.07 1.55 13.11
CA ALA A 64 -9.49 1.30 12.93
C ALA A 64 -9.87 -0.18 13.07
N ALA A 65 -9.01 -1.09 12.64
CA ALA A 65 -9.20 -2.53 12.74
C ALA A 65 -9.05 -3.01 14.21
N ASP A 66 -9.71 -4.11 14.54
CA ASP A 66 -9.65 -4.71 15.88
C ASP A 66 -8.34 -5.47 16.16
N ALA A 67 -7.58 -5.78 15.10
CA ALA A 67 -6.28 -6.43 15.16
C ALA A 67 -5.40 -5.95 14.00
N PHE A 68 -4.09 -6.26 14.09
CA PHE A 68 -3.18 -5.97 12.98
C PHE A 68 -3.51 -6.84 11.75
N GLU A 69 -3.73 -6.17 10.63
CA GLU A 69 -3.90 -6.80 9.32
C GLU A 69 -3.04 -6.10 8.27
N TRP A 70 -2.45 -6.89 7.38
CA TRP A 70 -1.65 -6.35 6.28
C TRP A 70 -1.90 -7.09 4.98
N HIS A 71 -2.65 -6.46 4.06
CA HIS A 71 -3.00 -7.01 2.76
C HIS A 71 -3.63 -8.41 2.80
N SER A 72 -4.53 -8.67 3.77
CA SER A 72 -5.15 -9.98 4.03
C SER A 72 -5.68 -10.64 2.75
N GLY A 73 -6.37 -9.89 1.91
CA GLY A 73 -6.92 -10.38 0.64
C GLY A 73 -5.89 -10.67 -0.46
N MET A 74 -4.60 -10.35 -0.24
CA MET A 74 -3.51 -10.56 -1.21
C MET A 74 -2.36 -11.40 -0.66
N MET A 75 -2.58 -12.16 0.43
CA MET A 75 -1.58 -13.08 1.00
C MET A 75 -1.52 -14.41 0.24
N PHE A 76 -1.32 -14.33 -1.06
CA PHE A 76 -1.23 -15.52 -1.91
C PHE A 76 -0.15 -16.50 -1.44
N PRO A 77 -0.39 -17.83 -1.51
CA PRO A 77 0.62 -18.82 -1.23
C PRO A 77 1.87 -18.60 -2.10
N GLY A 78 3.04 -18.53 -1.46
CA GLY A 78 4.32 -18.29 -2.14
C GLY A 78 4.57 -16.84 -2.56
N ALA A 79 3.71 -15.88 -2.21
CA ALA A 79 4.01 -14.45 -2.41
C ALA A 79 5.22 -14.04 -1.56
N GLN A 80 6.19 -13.38 -2.21
CA GLN A 80 7.43 -12.94 -1.58
C GLN A 80 7.51 -11.42 -1.52
N LEU A 81 8.27 -10.93 -0.56
CA LEU A 81 8.70 -9.54 -0.55
C LEU A 81 9.83 -9.34 -1.57
N GLN A 82 9.77 -8.20 -2.25
CA GLN A 82 10.77 -7.78 -3.22
C GLN A 82 11.89 -6.95 -2.57
N VAL A 83 12.01 -7.00 -1.23
CA VAL A 83 13.01 -6.26 -0.45
C VAL A 83 13.76 -7.18 0.50
N SER A 84 14.98 -6.79 0.83
CA SER A 84 15.80 -7.50 1.82
C SER A 84 15.14 -7.49 3.21
N PRO A 85 15.21 -8.57 4.00
CA PRO A 85 14.62 -8.62 5.34
C PRO A 85 15.23 -7.64 6.35
N ILE A 86 16.41 -7.09 6.09
CA ILE A 86 16.99 -6.03 6.93
C ILE A 86 16.40 -4.64 6.65
N LYS A 87 15.60 -4.49 5.59
CA LYS A 87 14.78 -3.31 5.33
C LYS A 87 13.46 -3.43 6.12
N ASP A 88 13.60 -3.68 7.39
CA ASP A 88 12.53 -3.87 8.36
C ASP A 88 12.11 -2.54 9.02
N LEU A 89 11.38 -2.62 10.14
CA LEU A 89 10.85 -1.45 10.83
C LEU A 89 11.94 -0.51 11.39
N VAL A 90 13.16 -1.01 11.70
CA VAL A 90 14.12 -0.28 12.53
C VAL A 90 15.59 -0.43 12.11
N SER A 91 15.98 -1.58 11.54
CA SER A 91 17.39 -2.00 11.45
C SER A 91 18.28 -1.05 10.66
N LEU A 92 17.77 -0.36 9.64
CA LEU A 92 18.55 0.60 8.85
C LEU A 92 18.85 1.91 9.57
N VAL A 93 18.26 2.13 10.74
CA VAL A 93 18.45 3.33 11.59
C VAL A 93 18.98 2.94 12.96
N SER A 94 18.36 1.97 13.62
CA SER A 94 18.73 1.45 14.92
C SER A 94 18.82 -0.08 14.88
N PRO A 95 19.97 -0.66 14.48
CA PRO A 95 20.13 -2.10 14.32
C PRO A 95 20.04 -2.90 15.63
N THR A 96 20.15 -2.24 16.76
CA THR A 96 20.04 -2.85 18.10
C THR A 96 18.64 -2.78 18.69
N ASN A 97 17.69 -2.13 18.00
CA ASN A 97 16.31 -2.02 18.44
C ASN A 97 15.66 -3.42 18.56
N PRO A 98 14.94 -3.71 19.68
CA PRO A 98 14.35 -5.02 19.92
C PRO A 98 13.27 -5.40 18.90
N PHE A 99 12.71 -4.45 18.13
CA PHE A 99 11.70 -4.70 17.11
C PHE A 99 12.29 -4.95 15.72
N SER A 100 13.56 -5.39 15.61
CA SER A 100 14.14 -5.82 14.35
C SER A 100 13.56 -7.17 13.88
N PHE A 101 13.49 -7.37 12.55
CA PHE A 101 13.08 -8.65 11.98
C PHE A 101 13.96 -9.82 12.41
N LEU A 102 15.26 -9.58 12.56
CA LEU A 102 16.18 -10.61 13.06
C LEU A 102 15.80 -11.04 14.48
N ASN A 103 15.53 -10.08 15.37
CA ASN A 103 15.11 -10.41 16.74
C ASN A 103 13.78 -11.17 16.76
N PHE A 104 12.84 -10.84 15.87
CA PHE A 104 11.60 -11.59 15.72
C PHE A 104 11.87 -13.06 15.40
N VAL A 105 12.65 -13.39 14.36
CA VAL A 105 12.90 -14.79 14.00
C VAL A 105 13.70 -15.54 15.05
N VAL A 106 14.57 -14.84 15.80
CA VAL A 106 15.29 -15.41 16.95
C VAL A 106 14.32 -15.71 18.09
N SER A 107 13.46 -14.76 18.48
CA SER A 107 12.49 -14.91 19.57
C SER A 107 11.49 -16.04 19.30
N GLN A 108 11.19 -16.30 18.01
CA GLN A 108 10.35 -17.40 17.59
C GLN A 108 11.11 -18.75 17.48
N GLY A 109 12.40 -18.80 17.81
CA GLY A 109 13.21 -20.02 17.81
C GLY A 109 13.48 -20.61 16.41
N ARG A 110 13.28 -19.82 15.33
CA ARG A 110 13.33 -20.36 13.95
C ARG A 110 14.43 -19.79 13.06
N VAL A 111 15.36 -19.02 13.61
CA VAL A 111 16.40 -18.30 12.85
C VAL A 111 17.24 -19.20 11.93
N TYR A 112 17.68 -20.36 12.39
CA TYR A 112 18.50 -21.25 11.56
C TYR A 112 17.72 -21.84 10.37
N ARG A 113 16.47 -22.24 10.60
CA ARG A 113 15.61 -22.73 9.50
C ARG A 113 15.26 -21.61 8.53
N PHE A 114 15.03 -20.40 9.03
CA PHE A 114 14.82 -19.22 8.21
C PHE A 114 16.03 -18.96 7.28
N LEU A 115 17.25 -18.95 7.81
CA LEU A 115 18.46 -18.72 7.01
C LEU A 115 18.65 -19.75 5.88
N VAL A 116 18.22 -20.99 6.10
CA VAL A 116 18.30 -22.04 5.07
C VAL A 116 17.19 -21.89 4.03
N SER A 117 15.97 -21.60 4.45
CA SER A 117 14.78 -21.57 3.57
C SER A 117 14.64 -20.28 2.75
N SER A 118 15.16 -19.14 3.25
CA SER A 118 14.87 -17.81 2.70
C SER A 118 16.02 -17.24 1.88
N ARG A 119 16.74 -18.08 1.13
CA ARG A 119 17.90 -17.67 0.32
C ARG A 119 17.53 -16.73 -0.82
N ALA A 120 16.35 -16.89 -1.41
CA ALA A 120 15.89 -16.12 -2.58
C ALA A 120 14.95 -14.97 -2.24
N GLY A 121 14.54 -14.85 -0.96
CA GLY A 121 13.59 -13.82 -0.53
C GLY A 121 12.82 -14.25 0.71
N VAL A 122 12.00 -13.36 1.23
CA VAL A 122 11.19 -13.61 2.43
C VAL A 122 9.71 -13.66 2.04
N ALA A 123 8.99 -14.66 2.57
CA ALA A 123 7.55 -14.76 2.35
C ALA A 123 6.83 -13.53 2.92
N ARG A 124 5.88 -12.97 2.17
CA ARG A 124 5.06 -11.83 2.62
C ARG A 124 4.36 -12.14 3.94
N ARG A 125 3.85 -13.38 4.11
CA ARG A 125 3.23 -13.86 5.36
C ARG A 125 4.20 -13.87 6.56
N GLU A 126 5.51 -14.03 6.35
CA GLU A 126 6.50 -13.97 7.43
C GLU A 126 6.64 -12.53 7.95
N PHE A 127 6.59 -11.55 7.05
CA PHE A 127 6.58 -10.13 7.43
C PHE A 127 5.27 -9.69 8.06
N GLU A 128 4.12 -10.22 7.64
CA GLU A 128 2.85 -10.00 8.33
C GLU A 128 2.92 -10.46 9.79
N GLN A 129 3.44 -11.68 10.05
CA GLN A 129 3.63 -12.18 11.40
C GLN A 129 4.60 -11.32 12.22
N TYR A 130 5.66 -10.83 11.59
CA TYR A 130 6.60 -9.92 12.21
C TYR A 130 5.94 -8.58 12.59
N TYR A 131 5.19 -8.00 11.69
CA TYR A 131 4.48 -6.75 11.97
C TYR A 131 3.42 -6.91 13.05
N ALA A 132 2.65 -8.00 13.04
CA ALA A 132 1.70 -8.31 14.09
C ALA A 132 2.38 -8.48 15.46
N TRP A 133 3.53 -9.16 15.51
CA TRP A 133 4.34 -9.29 16.70
C TRP A 133 4.86 -7.94 17.21
N ALA A 134 5.35 -7.09 16.32
CA ALA A 134 5.82 -5.75 16.68
C ALA A 134 4.65 -4.87 17.18
N ALA A 135 3.50 -4.90 16.50
CA ALA A 135 2.31 -4.13 16.88
C ALA A 135 1.80 -4.48 18.30
N GLN A 136 1.90 -5.75 18.68
CA GLN A 136 1.59 -6.19 20.05
C GLN A 136 2.63 -5.76 21.08
N GLY A 137 3.91 -5.67 20.65
CA GLY A 137 5.04 -5.42 21.55
C GLY A 137 5.31 -3.94 21.86
N VAL A 138 5.03 -3.01 20.94
CA VAL A 138 5.39 -1.58 21.08
C VAL A 138 4.56 -0.83 22.14
N GLY A 139 3.43 -1.38 22.59
CA GLY A 139 2.61 -0.83 23.68
C GLY A 139 1.82 0.45 23.36
N SER A 140 2.15 1.17 22.29
CA SER A 140 1.51 2.44 21.90
C SER A 140 0.32 2.26 20.95
N VAL A 141 0.07 1.07 20.41
CA VAL A 141 -1.03 0.82 19.47
C VAL A 141 -2.36 0.64 20.20
N ARG A 142 -3.38 1.29 19.66
CA ARG A 142 -4.79 1.21 20.10
C ARG A 142 -5.63 0.71 18.92
N PHE A 143 -5.96 -0.57 18.93
CA PHE A 143 -6.85 -1.19 17.95
C PHE A 143 -8.33 -0.83 18.22
N GLY A 144 -9.19 -0.88 17.20
CA GLY A 144 -10.60 -0.52 17.27
C GLY A 144 -10.84 1.00 17.39
N HIS A 145 -9.81 1.83 17.34
CA HIS A 145 -9.89 3.30 17.50
C HIS A 145 -10.03 4.01 16.14
N GLN A 146 -11.12 3.75 15.41
CA GLN A 146 -11.40 4.45 14.17
C GLN A 146 -11.54 5.95 14.37
N VAL A 147 -10.66 6.75 13.78
CA VAL A 147 -10.71 8.22 13.80
C VAL A 147 -11.87 8.72 12.95
N ARG A 148 -12.70 9.61 13.51
CA ARG A 148 -13.86 10.24 12.86
C ARG A 148 -13.60 11.69 12.49
N SER A 149 -12.91 12.44 13.35
CA SER A 149 -12.49 13.81 13.09
C SER A 149 -11.16 14.09 13.76
N ALA A 150 -10.43 15.07 13.21
CA ALA A 150 -9.25 15.65 13.81
C ALA A 150 -9.30 17.16 13.60
N ASP A 151 -9.26 17.90 14.70
CA ASP A 151 -9.33 19.35 14.73
C ASP A 151 -8.09 19.94 15.39
N TRP A 152 -7.65 21.13 14.94
CA TRP A 152 -6.51 21.86 15.49
C TRP A 152 -6.98 23.14 16.19
N ASP A 153 -6.72 23.28 17.47
CA ASP A 153 -7.14 24.42 18.28
C ASP A 153 -6.14 25.60 18.31
N GLY A 154 -4.98 25.43 17.65
CA GLY A 154 -3.87 26.37 17.65
C GLY A 154 -2.67 25.89 18.46
N GLU A 155 -2.85 24.91 19.35
CA GLU A 155 -1.82 24.36 20.23
C GLU A 155 -1.73 22.85 20.15
N LYS A 156 -2.87 22.16 20.06
CA LYS A 156 -2.95 20.69 20.01
C LYS A 156 -4.06 20.22 19.09
N PHE A 157 -3.98 18.98 18.69
CA PHE A 157 -5.04 18.26 17.98
C PHE A 157 -6.03 17.64 18.98
N ARG A 158 -7.30 17.76 18.63
CA ARG A 158 -8.39 16.97 19.21
C ARG A 158 -8.79 15.91 18.19
N VAL A 159 -8.54 14.63 18.51
CA VAL A 159 -8.81 13.50 17.61
C VAL A 159 -9.93 12.67 18.22
N ALA A 160 -11.10 12.68 17.57
CA ALA A 160 -12.27 11.92 18.02
C ALA A 160 -12.31 10.53 17.38
N THR A 161 -12.50 9.52 18.21
CA THR A 161 -12.72 8.12 17.81
C THR A 161 -14.07 7.62 18.32
N ARG A 162 -14.41 6.35 18.03
CA ARG A 162 -15.59 5.72 18.64
C ARG A 162 -15.42 5.50 20.15
N GLN A 163 -14.19 5.30 20.63
CA GLN A 163 -13.86 4.94 22.01
C GLN A 163 -13.59 6.17 22.89
N GLY A 164 -13.51 7.36 22.30
CA GLY A 164 -13.27 8.60 23.04
C GLY A 164 -12.43 9.60 22.26
N VAL A 165 -11.97 10.62 22.98
CA VAL A 165 -11.18 11.72 22.42
C VAL A 165 -9.74 11.61 22.89
N HIS A 166 -8.80 11.79 21.94
CA HIS A 166 -7.37 11.85 22.18
C HIS A 166 -6.86 13.25 21.87
N PHE A 167 -5.86 13.71 22.61
CA PHE A 167 -5.18 14.97 22.36
C PHE A 167 -3.73 14.73 22.01
N GLY A 168 -3.18 15.50 21.05
CA GLY A 168 -1.80 15.34 20.62
C GLY A 168 -1.19 16.62 20.08
N ARG A 169 0.14 16.78 20.23
CA ARG A 169 0.87 17.96 19.73
C ARG A 169 1.20 17.85 18.25
N ALA A 170 1.34 16.65 17.74
CA ALA A 170 1.59 16.39 16.32
C ALA A 170 0.72 15.23 15.81
N LEU A 171 0.35 15.25 14.52
CA LEU A 171 -0.29 14.14 13.82
C LEU A 171 0.66 13.50 12.81
N VAL A 172 0.66 12.17 12.73
CA VAL A 172 1.36 11.42 11.69
C VAL A 172 0.35 10.52 10.97
N LEU A 173 0.09 10.80 9.70
CA LEU A 173 -0.85 10.07 8.87
C LEU A 173 -0.15 8.91 8.17
N GLY A 174 -0.52 7.70 8.50
CA GLY A 174 -0.07 6.45 7.86
C GLY A 174 -1.26 5.60 7.42
N THR A 175 -2.26 6.24 6.81
CA THR A 175 -3.57 5.64 6.49
C THR A 175 -3.55 4.75 5.24
N GLY A 176 -2.38 4.61 4.60
CA GLY A 176 -2.22 3.75 3.44
C GLY A 176 -2.86 4.31 2.17
N SER A 177 -3.09 3.41 1.22
CA SER A 177 -3.73 3.69 -0.06
C SER A 177 -5.05 2.92 -0.18
N VAL A 178 -5.94 3.40 -1.04
CA VAL A 178 -7.23 2.78 -1.32
C VAL A 178 -7.21 2.08 -2.69
N PRO A 179 -8.03 1.04 -2.91
CA PRO A 179 -8.18 0.42 -4.21
C PRO A 179 -8.54 1.41 -5.31
N GLN A 180 -7.84 1.37 -6.44
CA GLN A 180 -8.18 2.13 -7.62
C GLN A 180 -9.15 1.33 -8.47
N VAL A 181 -10.44 1.66 -8.39
CA VAL A 181 -11.51 1.00 -9.15
C VAL A 181 -11.86 1.82 -10.37
N PRO A 182 -11.83 1.25 -11.60
CA PRO A 182 -12.30 1.94 -12.81
C PRO A 182 -13.75 2.41 -12.66
N ALA A 183 -14.05 3.61 -13.18
CA ALA A 183 -15.39 4.21 -13.04
C ALA A 183 -16.51 3.28 -13.55
N CYS A 184 -16.27 2.55 -14.65
CA CYS A 184 -17.23 1.62 -15.22
C CYS A 184 -17.53 0.37 -14.34
N ALA A 185 -16.74 0.13 -13.29
CA ALA A 185 -16.92 -1.02 -12.41
C ALA A 185 -17.37 -0.63 -10.99
N GLN A 186 -17.43 0.67 -10.65
CA GLN A 186 -17.69 1.13 -9.27
C GLN A 186 -19.06 0.67 -8.74
N GLU A 187 -20.11 0.78 -9.58
CA GLU A 187 -21.47 0.41 -9.18
C GLU A 187 -21.72 -1.12 -9.25
N LEU A 188 -20.81 -1.87 -9.86
CA LEU A 188 -20.89 -3.31 -10.03
C LEU A 188 -20.07 -4.10 -9.01
N LEU A 189 -19.40 -3.41 -8.06
CA LEU A 189 -18.61 -4.08 -7.04
C LEU A 189 -19.48 -5.02 -6.20
N GLY A 190 -19.03 -6.26 -6.09
CA GLY A 190 -19.74 -7.32 -5.39
C GLY A 190 -18.95 -8.64 -5.38
N PRO A 191 -19.62 -9.77 -5.18
CA PRO A 191 -18.96 -11.06 -5.10
C PRO A 191 -18.20 -11.47 -6.37
N GLU A 192 -18.68 -11.04 -7.55
CA GLU A 192 -18.14 -11.45 -8.85
C GLU A 192 -17.30 -10.37 -9.54
N VAL A 193 -17.48 -9.10 -9.16
CA VAL A 193 -16.68 -7.96 -9.62
C VAL A 193 -16.03 -7.32 -8.40
N PHE A 194 -14.73 -7.45 -8.24
CA PHE A 194 -14.06 -6.97 -7.03
C PHE A 194 -12.61 -6.58 -7.29
N HIS A 195 -12.09 -5.73 -6.42
CA HIS A 195 -10.68 -5.39 -6.43
C HIS A 195 -9.83 -6.53 -5.84
N VAL A 196 -8.60 -6.67 -6.32
CA VAL A 196 -7.68 -7.73 -5.88
C VAL A 196 -7.40 -7.72 -4.37
N SER A 197 -7.54 -6.58 -3.70
CA SER A 197 -7.43 -6.47 -2.23
C SER A 197 -8.41 -7.37 -1.48
N GLU A 198 -9.52 -7.78 -2.13
CA GLU A 198 -10.56 -8.63 -1.56
C GLU A 198 -10.48 -10.10 -2.03
N TYR A 199 -9.45 -10.45 -2.82
CA TYR A 199 -9.42 -11.72 -3.52
C TYR A 199 -9.46 -12.94 -2.58
N LEU A 200 -8.68 -12.94 -1.51
CA LEU A 200 -8.62 -14.05 -0.55
C LEU A 200 -9.58 -13.89 0.64
N ASN A 201 -10.24 -12.75 0.80
CA ASN A 201 -11.15 -12.50 1.92
C ASN A 201 -12.47 -13.28 1.80
N ALA A 202 -12.87 -13.65 0.59
CA ALA A 202 -14.03 -14.51 0.35
C ALA A 202 -13.69 -15.63 -0.62
N PRO A 203 -13.93 -16.89 -0.26
CA PRO A 203 -13.76 -18.03 -1.18
C PRO A 203 -14.68 -17.85 -2.40
N ARG A 204 -14.11 -18.02 -3.59
CA ARG A 204 -14.85 -17.98 -4.86
C ARG A 204 -14.54 -19.22 -5.66
N ASP A 205 -15.61 -19.89 -6.14
CA ASP A 205 -15.42 -20.99 -7.07
C ASP A 205 -15.22 -20.41 -8.48
N THR A 206 -14.02 -20.63 -9.02
CA THR A 206 -13.64 -20.21 -10.37
C THR A 206 -13.67 -21.37 -11.37
N SER A 207 -13.98 -22.60 -10.92
CA SER A 207 -13.97 -23.81 -11.74
C SER A 207 -14.94 -23.69 -12.91
N GLY A 208 -14.46 -23.92 -14.11
CA GLY A 208 -15.26 -23.84 -15.33
C GLY A 208 -15.78 -22.44 -15.71
N ARG A 209 -15.51 -21.41 -14.90
CA ARG A 209 -16.00 -20.03 -15.12
C ARG A 209 -15.05 -19.22 -16.01
N ARG A 210 -15.59 -18.21 -16.67
CA ARG A 210 -14.83 -17.23 -17.47
C ARG A 210 -14.32 -16.14 -16.52
N VAL A 211 -13.02 -16.12 -16.25
CA VAL A 211 -12.39 -15.15 -15.36
C VAL A 211 -11.64 -14.10 -16.15
N LEU A 212 -11.96 -12.84 -15.90
CA LEU A 212 -11.30 -11.67 -16.46
C LEU A 212 -10.43 -11.01 -15.38
N VAL A 213 -9.11 -10.94 -15.59
CA VAL A 213 -8.17 -10.23 -14.72
C VAL A 213 -7.74 -8.93 -15.40
N VAL A 214 -8.00 -7.80 -14.76
CA VAL A 214 -7.71 -6.46 -15.28
C VAL A 214 -6.51 -5.87 -14.55
N GLY A 215 -5.37 -5.74 -15.24
CA GLY A 215 -4.16 -5.15 -14.70
C GLY A 215 -2.92 -6.03 -14.84
N GLY A 216 -1.85 -5.46 -15.41
CA GLY A 216 -0.59 -6.15 -15.75
C GLY A 216 0.54 -5.95 -14.75
N GLY A 217 0.24 -5.52 -13.51
CA GLY A 217 1.22 -5.38 -12.42
C GLY A 217 1.40 -6.66 -11.60
N GLN A 218 2.21 -6.56 -10.52
CA GLN A 218 2.52 -7.69 -9.63
C GLN A 218 1.25 -8.38 -9.11
N SER A 219 0.26 -7.62 -8.63
CA SER A 219 -0.98 -8.18 -8.06
C SER A 219 -1.81 -8.96 -9.09
N GLY A 220 -1.91 -8.45 -10.34
CA GLY A 220 -2.60 -9.16 -11.43
C GLY A 220 -1.88 -10.47 -11.79
N ALA A 221 -0.55 -10.45 -11.83
CA ALA A 221 0.26 -11.63 -12.06
C ALA A 221 0.12 -12.66 -10.93
N GLU A 222 0.05 -12.24 -9.65
CA GLU A 222 -0.20 -13.13 -8.51
C GLU A 222 -1.57 -13.82 -8.60
N VAL A 223 -2.62 -13.09 -9.01
CA VAL A 223 -3.95 -13.65 -9.29
C VAL A 223 -3.90 -14.69 -10.42
N VAL A 224 -3.29 -14.33 -11.55
CA VAL A 224 -3.16 -15.23 -12.70
C VAL A 224 -2.41 -16.51 -12.30
N ARG A 225 -1.25 -16.39 -11.63
CA ARG A 225 -0.53 -17.55 -11.12
C ARG A 225 -1.40 -18.41 -10.19
N HIS A 226 -2.13 -17.77 -9.28
CA HIS A 226 -3.01 -18.48 -8.35
C HIS A 226 -4.10 -19.25 -9.09
N LEU A 227 -4.81 -18.65 -10.04
CA LEU A 227 -5.83 -19.28 -10.87
C LEU A 227 -5.30 -20.49 -11.68
N LEU A 228 -4.03 -20.43 -12.08
CA LEU A 228 -3.38 -21.50 -12.87
C LEU A 228 -2.78 -22.63 -12.01
N THR A 229 -2.57 -22.43 -10.70
CA THR A 229 -1.82 -23.36 -9.83
C THR A 229 -2.52 -23.73 -8.54
N ALA A 230 -3.61 -23.09 -8.16
CA ALA A 230 -4.36 -23.43 -6.96
C ALA A 230 -4.93 -24.86 -7.06
N PRO A 231 -5.05 -25.56 -5.92
CA PRO A 231 -5.75 -26.85 -5.89
C PRO A 231 -7.21 -26.69 -6.33
N GLY A 232 -7.67 -27.55 -7.22
CA GLY A 232 -9.02 -27.52 -7.76
C GLY A 232 -9.03 -27.56 -9.28
N GLU A 233 -10.20 -27.34 -9.87
CA GLU A 233 -10.35 -27.25 -11.31
C GLU A 233 -9.97 -25.86 -11.82
N LEU A 234 -9.37 -25.81 -13.00
CA LEU A 234 -9.04 -24.58 -13.70
C LEU A 234 -10.30 -23.79 -14.05
N PRO A 235 -10.20 -22.47 -14.22
CA PRO A 235 -11.24 -21.67 -14.86
C PRO A 235 -11.57 -22.26 -16.25
N GLY A 236 -12.79 -22.13 -16.71
CA GLY A 236 -13.16 -22.52 -18.07
C GLY A 236 -12.47 -21.65 -19.13
N LYS A 237 -12.27 -20.38 -18.80
CA LYS A 237 -11.48 -19.42 -19.60
C LYS A 237 -10.82 -18.40 -18.71
N LEU A 238 -9.54 -18.09 -18.98
CA LEU A 238 -8.79 -17.00 -18.33
C LEU A 238 -8.44 -15.92 -19.34
N THR A 239 -8.87 -14.69 -19.10
CA THR A 239 -8.43 -13.52 -19.88
C THR A 239 -7.70 -12.55 -18.98
N TRP A 240 -6.49 -12.13 -19.38
CA TRP A 240 -5.66 -11.18 -18.64
C TRP A 240 -5.43 -9.93 -19.48
N LEU A 241 -5.98 -8.78 -19.04
CA LEU A 241 -5.82 -7.48 -19.68
C LEU A 241 -4.60 -6.76 -19.13
N LEU A 242 -3.70 -6.39 -20.02
CA LEU A 242 -2.50 -5.60 -19.73
C LEU A 242 -2.69 -4.21 -20.31
N GLY A 243 -2.81 -3.18 -19.50
CA GLY A 243 -2.87 -1.79 -19.96
C GLY A 243 -1.57 -1.28 -20.61
N ARG A 244 -0.53 -2.11 -20.64
CA ARG A 244 0.79 -1.91 -21.26
C ARG A 244 0.94 -2.89 -22.41
N ASP A 245 1.95 -2.67 -23.26
CA ASP A 245 2.24 -3.51 -24.43
C ASP A 245 2.79 -4.91 -24.09
N GLY A 246 2.90 -5.22 -22.81
CA GLY A 246 3.35 -6.52 -22.30
C GLY A 246 3.41 -6.58 -20.78
N VAL A 247 3.83 -7.73 -20.27
CA VAL A 247 4.18 -7.92 -18.86
C VAL A 247 5.53 -7.24 -18.63
N ALA A 248 5.53 -6.08 -17.99
CA ALA A 248 6.75 -5.33 -17.71
C ALA A 248 7.50 -5.99 -16.54
N PRO A 249 8.80 -6.30 -16.69
CA PRO A 249 9.60 -6.81 -15.60
C PRO A 249 9.84 -5.74 -14.53
N LEU A 250 9.90 -6.15 -13.26
CA LEU A 250 10.41 -5.32 -12.19
C LEU A 250 11.93 -5.20 -12.35
N ASP A 251 12.45 -3.97 -12.39
CA ASP A 251 13.89 -3.72 -12.40
C ASP A 251 14.42 -3.67 -10.96
N ASP A 252 14.97 -4.79 -10.50
CA ASP A 252 15.65 -4.93 -9.21
C ASP A 252 17.19 -4.93 -9.34
N SER A 253 17.69 -4.41 -10.46
CA SER A 253 19.13 -4.27 -10.70
C SER A 253 19.80 -3.40 -9.62
N PRO A 254 21.13 -3.58 -9.39
CA PRO A 254 21.85 -2.81 -8.37
C PRO A 254 21.72 -1.29 -8.51
N PHE A 255 21.76 -0.75 -9.74
CA PHE A 255 21.62 0.69 -9.97
C PHE A 255 20.18 1.19 -9.84
N ALA A 256 19.17 0.37 -10.16
CA ALA A 256 17.78 0.69 -9.87
C ALA A 256 17.53 0.73 -8.36
N ASN A 257 18.16 -0.16 -7.60
CA ASN A 257 18.08 -0.17 -6.13
C ASN A 257 18.72 1.07 -5.46
N ASP A 258 19.61 1.80 -6.13
CA ASP A 258 20.15 3.07 -5.63
C ASP A 258 19.06 4.17 -5.48
N TRP A 259 17.95 4.07 -6.20
CA TRP A 259 16.81 4.99 -6.05
C TRP A 259 16.11 4.83 -4.69
N PHE A 260 16.28 3.69 -4.01
CA PHE A 260 15.72 3.43 -2.67
C PHE A 260 16.72 3.74 -1.56
N THR A 261 17.39 4.89 -1.66
CA THR A 261 18.38 5.38 -0.68
C THR A 261 18.08 6.82 -0.24
N PRO A 262 18.48 7.22 0.98
CA PRO A 262 18.31 8.60 1.45
C PRO A 262 18.91 9.68 0.53
N PRO A 263 20.10 9.49 -0.10
CA PRO A 263 20.60 10.42 -1.11
C PRO A 263 19.67 10.60 -2.31
N ALA A 264 19.05 9.51 -2.80
CA ALA A 264 18.13 9.58 -3.94
C ALA A 264 16.86 10.37 -3.61
N VAL A 265 16.28 10.16 -2.41
CA VAL A 265 15.14 10.95 -1.92
C VAL A 265 15.46 12.43 -1.87
N ARG A 266 16.62 12.81 -1.31
CA ARG A 266 17.05 14.22 -1.26
C ARG A 266 17.27 14.81 -2.65
N TYR A 267 17.92 14.06 -3.54
CA TYR A 267 18.10 14.46 -4.93
C TYR A 267 16.77 14.72 -5.62
N PHE A 268 15.81 13.81 -5.49
CA PHE A 268 14.48 13.93 -6.08
C PHE A 268 13.72 15.15 -5.54
N ASN A 269 13.73 15.36 -4.22
CA ASN A 269 13.03 16.46 -3.58
C ASN A 269 13.53 17.84 -4.03
N GLN A 270 14.83 17.98 -4.38
CA GLN A 270 15.45 19.21 -4.86
C GLN A 270 15.15 19.52 -6.34
N ARG A 271 14.46 18.64 -7.06
CA ARG A 271 14.15 18.81 -8.48
C ARG A 271 12.88 19.64 -8.67
N THR A 272 12.78 20.29 -9.83
CA THR A 272 11.53 20.94 -10.28
C THR A 272 10.44 19.89 -10.50
N VAL A 273 9.18 20.32 -10.56
CA VAL A 273 8.03 19.40 -10.81
C VAL A 273 8.24 18.61 -12.11
N GLN A 274 8.64 19.30 -13.20
CA GLN A 274 8.87 18.66 -14.49
C GLN A 274 10.01 17.62 -14.46
N GLU A 275 11.09 17.93 -13.73
CA GLU A 275 12.20 16.98 -13.55
C GLU A 275 11.76 15.76 -12.71
N ARG A 276 10.94 15.96 -11.68
CA ARG A 276 10.39 14.89 -10.86
C ARG A 276 9.47 13.97 -11.67
N ASP A 277 8.58 14.53 -12.48
CA ASP A 277 7.69 13.76 -13.36
C ASP A 277 8.51 12.89 -14.32
N ARG A 278 9.54 13.46 -14.95
CA ARG A 278 10.47 12.71 -15.81
C ARG A 278 11.20 11.60 -15.04
N LEU A 279 11.65 11.87 -13.82
CA LEU A 279 12.32 10.86 -13.00
C LEU A 279 11.37 9.71 -12.61
N LEU A 280 10.11 10.01 -12.27
CA LEU A 280 9.11 8.99 -12.01
C LEU A 280 8.86 8.09 -13.23
N ASP A 281 8.82 8.65 -14.43
CA ASP A 281 8.69 7.86 -15.65
C ASP A 281 9.88 6.93 -15.87
N VAL A 282 11.11 7.44 -15.68
CA VAL A 282 12.35 6.65 -15.81
C VAL A 282 12.43 5.55 -14.74
N GLN A 283 12.04 5.87 -13.51
CA GLN A 283 12.12 4.97 -12.35
C GLN A 283 10.92 4.01 -12.24
N ARG A 284 9.97 4.11 -13.14
CA ARG A 284 8.69 3.39 -13.08
C ARG A 284 8.85 1.90 -12.84
N TYR A 285 9.76 1.26 -13.57
CA TYR A 285 9.96 -0.19 -13.48
C TYR A 285 10.73 -0.64 -12.23
N ALA A 286 11.34 0.26 -11.49
CA ALA A 286 11.94 -0.06 -10.19
C ALA A 286 10.88 -0.34 -9.09
N SER A 287 9.61 0.05 -9.32
CA SER A 287 8.53 -0.13 -8.35
C SER A 287 7.23 -0.72 -8.92
N ASP A 288 7.06 -0.72 -10.25
CA ASP A 288 5.81 -1.04 -10.93
C ASP A 288 6.04 -2.06 -12.07
N GLY A 289 6.44 -3.26 -11.71
CA GLY A 289 6.68 -4.38 -12.60
C GLY A 289 6.27 -5.71 -11.98
N VAL A 290 6.42 -6.78 -12.75
CA VAL A 290 6.23 -8.16 -12.30
C VAL A 290 7.61 -8.77 -12.03
N SER A 291 7.80 -9.37 -10.86
CA SER A 291 9.06 -10.05 -10.53
C SER A 291 9.35 -11.16 -11.55
N GLU A 292 10.63 -11.27 -11.95
CA GLU A 292 11.09 -12.24 -12.97
C GLU A 292 10.65 -13.67 -12.64
N GLY A 293 10.82 -14.09 -11.38
CA GLY A 293 10.43 -15.43 -10.94
C GLY A 293 8.93 -15.70 -11.06
N LEU A 294 8.07 -14.70 -10.82
CA LEU A 294 6.62 -14.85 -10.99
C LEU A 294 6.24 -14.92 -12.47
N ALA A 295 6.81 -14.05 -13.31
CA ALA A 295 6.58 -14.07 -14.75
C ALA A 295 7.00 -15.41 -15.36
N ALA A 296 8.16 -15.94 -14.96
CA ALA A 296 8.66 -17.24 -15.40
C ALA A 296 7.75 -18.40 -14.96
N GLN A 297 7.20 -18.37 -13.74
CA GLN A 297 6.25 -19.36 -13.26
C GLN A 297 4.96 -19.36 -14.08
N ILE A 298 4.40 -18.18 -14.35
CA ILE A 298 3.18 -18.04 -15.16
C ILE A 298 3.42 -18.57 -16.57
N TYR A 299 4.50 -18.12 -17.22
CA TYR A 299 4.80 -18.53 -18.60
C TYR A 299 5.00 -20.04 -18.74
N ARG A 300 5.75 -20.63 -17.81
CA ARG A 300 5.94 -22.09 -17.74
C ARG A 300 4.61 -22.81 -17.58
N ARG A 301 3.74 -22.34 -16.67
CA ARG A 301 2.47 -22.97 -16.42
C ARG A 301 1.52 -22.92 -17.62
N LEU A 302 1.48 -21.81 -18.33
CA LEU A 302 0.73 -21.70 -19.58
C LEU A 302 1.26 -22.68 -20.64
N TYR A 303 2.59 -22.78 -20.79
CA TYR A 303 3.20 -23.75 -21.71
C TYR A 303 2.84 -25.21 -21.37
N GLU A 304 2.85 -25.57 -20.06
CA GLU A 304 2.45 -26.89 -19.61
C GLU A 304 0.98 -27.19 -19.96
N LEU A 305 0.10 -26.24 -19.74
CA LEU A 305 -1.33 -26.38 -20.02
C LEU A 305 -1.63 -26.47 -21.52
N ASP A 306 -0.86 -25.78 -22.35
CA ASP A 306 -1.02 -25.79 -23.81
C ASP A 306 -0.52 -27.08 -24.45
N TYR A 307 0.58 -27.64 -23.90
CA TYR A 307 1.29 -28.68 -24.63
C TYR A 307 1.56 -29.98 -23.84
N LEU A 308 1.57 -29.96 -22.52
CA LEU A 308 2.04 -31.10 -21.73
C LEU A 308 0.95 -31.78 -20.90
N ASP A 309 0.14 -31.02 -20.19
CA ASP A 309 -0.77 -31.58 -19.16
C ASP A 309 -2.06 -32.21 -19.73
N ARG A 310 -2.40 -31.91 -20.98
CA ARG A 310 -3.70 -32.29 -21.59
C ARG A 310 -3.52 -32.91 -23.00
N PRO A 311 -2.69 -33.92 -23.17
CA PRO A 311 -2.46 -34.51 -24.49
C PRO A 311 -3.74 -35.11 -25.05
N GLY A 312 -4.14 -34.68 -26.25
CA GLY A 312 -5.32 -35.18 -26.94
C GLY A 312 -6.66 -34.53 -26.49
N LEU A 313 -6.62 -33.58 -25.59
CA LEU A 313 -7.76 -32.72 -25.23
C LEU A 313 -7.59 -31.33 -25.84
N ASP A 314 -8.69 -30.55 -25.89
CA ASP A 314 -8.61 -29.16 -26.28
C ASP A 314 -7.69 -28.38 -25.33
N PRO A 315 -6.86 -27.46 -25.83
CA PRO A 315 -5.98 -26.64 -25.01
C PRO A 315 -6.80 -25.80 -24.02
N PHE A 316 -6.17 -25.47 -22.89
CA PHE A 316 -6.76 -24.56 -21.91
C PHE A 316 -7.05 -23.20 -22.56
N GLN A 317 -8.30 -22.71 -22.42
CA GLN A 317 -8.66 -21.44 -23.00
C GLN A 317 -8.09 -20.26 -22.19
N HIS A 318 -7.07 -19.60 -22.70
CA HIS A 318 -6.54 -18.40 -22.12
C HIS A 318 -6.20 -17.33 -23.16
N ALA A 319 -6.17 -16.08 -22.74
CA ALA A 319 -5.71 -14.95 -23.54
C ALA A 319 -4.98 -13.92 -22.65
N VAL A 320 -3.77 -13.56 -23.04
CA VAL A 320 -3.05 -12.41 -22.48
C VAL A 320 -3.12 -11.28 -23.50
N LEU A 321 -3.79 -10.18 -23.17
CA LEU A 321 -4.11 -9.10 -24.11
C LEU A 321 -3.29 -7.84 -23.76
N PRO A 322 -2.17 -7.59 -24.43
CA PRO A 322 -1.38 -6.40 -24.25
C PRO A 322 -2.06 -5.17 -24.87
N GLY A 323 -1.75 -3.97 -24.34
CA GLY A 323 -2.34 -2.71 -24.79
C GLY A 323 -3.85 -2.60 -24.56
N ALA A 324 -4.44 -3.49 -23.73
CA ALA A 324 -5.87 -3.62 -23.54
C ALA A 324 -6.33 -3.03 -22.21
N ARG A 325 -7.38 -2.20 -22.24
CA ARG A 325 -7.95 -1.55 -21.06
C ARG A 325 -9.44 -1.84 -20.95
N LEU A 326 -9.93 -2.01 -19.73
CA LEU A 326 -11.36 -2.09 -19.46
C LEU A 326 -11.96 -0.69 -19.65
N ALA A 327 -12.75 -0.52 -20.70
CA ALA A 327 -13.41 0.74 -21.04
C ALA A 327 -14.87 0.79 -20.54
N GLY A 328 -15.54 -0.36 -20.47
CA GLY A 328 -16.91 -0.49 -19.99
C GLY A 328 -17.16 -1.85 -19.38
N LEU A 329 -18.11 -1.94 -18.46
CA LEU A 329 -18.57 -3.17 -17.84
C LEU A 329 -20.08 -3.07 -17.60
N GLU A 330 -20.83 -4.09 -18.03
CA GLU A 330 -22.30 -4.14 -17.90
C GLU A 330 -22.72 -5.52 -17.39
N GLU A 331 -23.54 -5.56 -16.36
CA GLU A 331 -24.17 -6.79 -15.88
C GLU A 331 -25.26 -7.24 -16.85
N GLN A 332 -25.25 -8.52 -17.16
CA GLN A 332 -26.29 -9.14 -18.02
C GLN A 332 -27.36 -9.81 -17.14
N GLY A 333 -28.56 -9.97 -17.68
CA GLY A 333 -29.67 -10.54 -16.92
C GLY A 333 -29.50 -12.00 -16.47
N ASP A 334 -28.44 -12.69 -16.92
CA ASP A 334 -28.07 -14.04 -16.53
C ASP A 334 -26.97 -14.11 -15.44
N GLY A 335 -26.60 -12.95 -14.88
CA GLY A 335 -25.54 -12.85 -13.84
C GLY A 335 -24.12 -12.90 -14.41
N THR A 336 -23.95 -12.73 -15.72
CA THR A 336 -22.65 -12.54 -16.35
C THR A 336 -22.38 -11.07 -16.62
N TYR A 337 -21.16 -10.75 -17.03
CA TYR A 337 -20.72 -9.38 -17.29
C TYR A 337 -20.20 -9.26 -18.71
N MET A 338 -20.67 -8.24 -19.42
CA MET A 338 -20.13 -7.86 -20.72
C MET A 338 -19.08 -6.78 -20.54
N ALA A 339 -17.84 -7.13 -20.75
CA ALA A 339 -16.70 -6.21 -20.69
C ALA A 339 -16.43 -5.62 -22.08
N CYS A 340 -16.46 -4.29 -22.17
CA CYS A 340 -15.94 -3.55 -23.32
C CYS A 340 -14.45 -3.27 -23.09
N VAL A 341 -13.62 -3.72 -24.02
CA VAL A 341 -12.15 -3.61 -23.93
C VAL A 341 -11.64 -2.77 -25.09
N SER A 342 -11.02 -1.64 -24.80
CA SER A 342 -10.30 -0.85 -25.79
C SER A 342 -8.92 -1.44 -26.03
N GLY A 343 -8.51 -1.60 -27.29
CA GLY A 343 -7.19 -2.05 -27.68
C GLY A 343 -6.17 -0.91 -27.79
N ALA A 344 -4.91 -1.25 -28.09
CA ALA A 344 -3.82 -0.28 -28.33
C ALA A 344 -4.08 0.57 -29.59
N ASP A 345 -4.72 -0.01 -30.61
CA ASP A 345 -5.05 0.71 -31.84
C ASP A 345 -6.31 1.54 -31.66
N ALA A 346 -6.26 2.80 -32.02
CA ALA A 346 -7.39 3.71 -31.93
C ALA A 346 -8.62 3.15 -32.68
N GLY A 347 -9.73 2.94 -31.97
CA GLY A 347 -10.99 2.42 -32.49
C GLY A 347 -11.11 0.88 -32.48
N SER A 348 -10.15 0.13 -31.95
CA SER A 348 -10.28 -1.31 -31.75
C SER A 348 -10.98 -1.58 -30.39
N GLU A 349 -12.30 -1.60 -30.40
CA GLU A 349 -13.11 -2.08 -29.27
C GLU A 349 -13.48 -3.54 -29.46
N ARG A 350 -13.41 -4.30 -28.38
CA ARG A 350 -13.85 -5.69 -28.33
C ARG A 350 -14.74 -5.89 -27.13
N THR A 351 -15.80 -6.67 -27.30
CA THR A 351 -16.62 -7.13 -26.19
C THR A 351 -16.29 -8.56 -25.81
N MET A 352 -16.30 -8.85 -24.52
CA MET A 352 -16.12 -10.20 -24.02
C MET A 352 -16.97 -10.45 -22.79
N CYS A 353 -17.44 -11.68 -22.67
CA CYS A 353 -18.26 -12.10 -21.55
C CYS A 353 -17.36 -12.67 -20.44
N ALA A 354 -17.65 -12.31 -19.21
CA ALA A 354 -17.00 -12.81 -18.01
C ALA A 354 -18.02 -13.20 -16.95
N ASP A 355 -17.71 -14.19 -16.15
CA ASP A 355 -18.49 -14.60 -14.97
C ASP A 355 -17.90 -14.01 -13.70
N ILE A 356 -16.60 -13.73 -13.71
CA ILE A 356 -15.84 -13.10 -12.60
C ILE A 356 -14.90 -12.06 -13.20
N VAL A 357 -14.86 -10.88 -12.59
CA VAL A 357 -13.94 -9.79 -12.95
C VAL A 357 -13.09 -9.41 -11.76
N VAL A 358 -11.78 -9.63 -11.86
CA VAL A 358 -10.80 -9.25 -10.85
C VAL A 358 -10.08 -7.99 -11.26
N LEU A 359 -10.29 -6.91 -10.51
CA LEU A 359 -9.68 -5.60 -10.76
C LEU A 359 -8.33 -5.51 -10.04
N ALA A 360 -7.24 -5.83 -10.73
CA ALA A 360 -5.87 -5.64 -10.25
C ALA A 360 -5.30 -4.30 -10.76
N THR A 361 -6.08 -3.25 -10.64
CA THR A 361 -5.89 -1.93 -11.22
C THR A 361 -5.05 -0.98 -10.37
N GLY A 362 -4.46 -1.50 -9.29
CA GLY A 362 -3.57 -0.78 -8.40
C GLY A 362 -4.29 -0.02 -7.29
N PHE A 363 -3.56 0.88 -6.67
CA PHE A 363 -4.01 1.64 -5.51
C PHE A 363 -3.75 3.13 -5.75
N GLU A 364 -4.56 3.97 -5.14
CA GLU A 364 -4.40 5.41 -5.14
C GLU A 364 -4.25 5.96 -3.72
N GLN A 365 -3.50 7.05 -3.59
CA GLN A 365 -3.37 7.78 -2.34
C GLN A 365 -4.60 8.68 -2.16
N LYS A 366 -5.40 8.40 -1.14
CA LYS A 366 -6.49 9.28 -0.73
C LYS A 366 -6.33 9.66 0.74
N LEU A 367 -6.33 10.95 0.99
CA LEU A 367 -6.34 11.45 2.36
C LEU A 367 -7.73 11.24 2.97
N PRO A 368 -7.82 10.71 4.20
CA PRO A 368 -9.10 10.53 4.85
C PRO A 368 -9.85 11.86 5.01
N PRO A 369 -11.17 11.89 4.74
CA PRO A 369 -11.97 13.11 4.88
C PRO A 369 -11.87 13.77 6.26
N CYS A 370 -11.71 12.97 7.32
CA CYS A 370 -11.60 13.44 8.71
C CYS A 370 -10.34 14.28 9.00
N VAL A 371 -9.31 14.23 8.14
CA VAL A 371 -8.07 15.02 8.27
C VAL A 371 -7.83 15.95 7.09
N SER A 372 -8.56 15.81 5.98
CA SER A 372 -8.40 16.64 4.77
C SER A 372 -8.42 18.15 5.03
N PRO A 373 -9.30 18.67 5.93
CA PRO A 373 -9.32 20.12 6.22
C PRO A 373 -8.04 20.66 6.84
N LEU A 374 -7.19 19.81 7.41
CA LEU A 374 -5.92 20.19 8.03
C LEU A 374 -4.76 20.27 7.04
N LEU A 375 -4.98 19.90 5.77
CA LEU A 375 -3.92 19.64 4.82
C LEU A 375 -3.94 20.65 3.67
N LEU A 376 -2.79 21.21 3.35
CA LEU A 376 -2.57 21.87 2.07
C LEU A 376 -2.23 20.82 1.01
N VAL A 377 -2.98 20.85 -0.08
CA VAL A 377 -2.80 19.93 -1.21
C VAL A 377 -2.36 20.69 -2.47
N ASN A 378 -1.75 19.96 -3.39
CA ASN A 378 -1.47 20.40 -4.75
C ASN A 378 -2.74 20.30 -5.60
N ASP A 379 -2.68 20.76 -6.84
CA ASP A 379 -3.81 20.74 -7.79
C ASP A 379 -4.29 19.31 -8.12
N ASP A 380 -3.41 18.31 -7.96
CA ASP A 380 -3.71 16.89 -8.13
C ASP A 380 -4.25 16.20 -6.85
N GLY A 381 -4.53 16.95 -5.79
CA GLY A 381 -5.03 16.45 -4.51
C GLY A 381 -3.96 15.82 -3.60
N THR A 382 -2.70 15.76 -4.02
CA THR A 382 -1.61 15.24 -3.18
C THR A 382 -1.17 16.27 -2.12
N PRO A 383 -0.74 15.83 -0.91
CA PRO A 383 -0.31 16.77 0.12
C PRO A 383 0.97 17.51 -0.27
N ARG A 384 1.04 18.79 0.06
CA ARG A 384 2.27 19.59 -0.06
C ARG A 384 3.21 19.25 1.08
N LEU A 385 4.25 18.49 0.80
CA LEU A 385 5.18 18.00 1.81
C LEU A 385 6.54 18.70 1.73
N ARG A 386 7.06 19.05 2.91
CA ARG A 386 8.45 19.45 3.10
C ARG A 386 9.37 18.23 3.09
N GLN A 387 10.67 18.45 3.12
CA GLN A 387 11.67 17.37 3.13
C GLN A 387 11.59 16.43 4.35
N ASP A 388 11.03 16.93 5.45
CA ASP A 388 10.82 16.20 6.70
C ASP A 388 9.44 15.49 6.77
N TYR A 389 8.75 15.36 5.64
CA TYR A 389 7.40 14.78 5.51
C TYR A 389 6.28 15.59 6.18
N ARG A 390 6.61 16.77 6.74
CA ARG A 390 5.60 17.67 7.28
C ARG A 390 4.81 18.34 6.15
N VAL A 391 3.49 18.45 6.33
CA VAL A 391 2.62 19.23 5.43
C VAL A 391 2.96 20.71 5.58
N ASP A 392 3.04 21.43 4.47
CA ASP A 392 3.30 22.87 4.46
C ASP A 392 2.03 23.68 4.80
N SER A 393 1.49 23.47 6.00
CA SER A 393 0.21 24.02 6.47
C SER A 393 0.38 25.07 7.60
N GLY A 394 1.51 25.78 7.63
CA GLY A 394 1.77 26.76 8.68
C GLY A 394 2.11 26.11 10.04
N PRO A 395 1.52 26.56 11.16
CA PRO A 395 1.89 26.07 12.49
C PRO A 395 1.43 24.63 12.79
N CYS A 396 0.43 24.13 12.07
CA CYS A 396 -0.16 22.82 12.29
C CYS A 396 0.83 21.68 11.97
N PRO A 397 1.31 20.89 12.95
CA PRO A 397 2.35 19.87 12.73
C PRO A 397 1.76 18.54 12.29
N VAL A 398 1.37 18.44 11.03
CA VAL A 398 0.89 17.22 10.40
C VAL A 398 1.97 16.63 9.51
N TYR A 399 2.23 15.35 9.63
CA TYR A 399 3.17 14.57 8.83
C TYR A 399 2.44 13.48 8.05
N VAL A 400 2.91 13.17 6.86
CA VAL A 400 2.31 12.11 6.03
C VAL A 400 3.34 11.06 5.68
N GLN A 401 3.05 9.81 5.99
CA GLN A 401 3.83 8.64 5.59
C GLN A 401 3.18 7.92 4.41
N ASN A 402 4.00 7.40 3.52
CA ASN A 402 3.56 6.64 2.35
C ASN A 402 2.60 7.43 1.42
N GLY A 403 2.75 8.75 1.37
CA GLY A 403 1.94 9.65 0.55
C GLY A 403 2.79 10.69 -0.20
N ALA A 404 4.11 10.49 -0.26
CA ALA A 404 5.06 11.49 -0.74
C ALA A 404 5.72 11.12 -2.10
N LEU A 405 5.13 10.24 -2.91
CA LEU A 405 5.67 9.82 -4.20
C LEU A 405 6.07 11.02 -5.07
N ARG A 406 5.20 12.04 -5.18
CA ARG A 406 5.42 13.24 -6.00
C ARG A 406 6.50 14.18 -5.47
N SER A 407 6.85 14.09 -4.19
CA SER A 407 7.84 14.94 -3.54
C SER A 407 9.12 14.22 -3.16
N HIS A 408 9.08 12.91 -2.89
CA HIS A 408 10.21 12.11 -2.40
C HIS A 408 10.61 10.94 -3.33
N GLY A 409 9.86 10.72 -4.43
CA GLY A 409 10.17 9.73 -5.45
C GLY A 409 9.71 8.31 -5.10
N VAL A 410 10.13 7.34 -5.93
CA VAL A 410 9.69 5.93 -5.86
C VAL A 410 10.02 5.21 -4.55
N ALA A 411 10.95 5.76 -3.78
CA ALA A 411 11.32 5.20 -2.47
C ALA A 411 10.26 5.41 -1.39
N ASP A 412 9.39 6.43 -1.53
CA ASP A 412 8.42 6.75 -0.48
C ASP A 412 7.36 5.65 -0.27
N PRO A 413 6.65 5.14 -1.30
CA PRO A 413 5.68 4.08 -1.11
C PRO A 413 6.30 2.70 -0.83
N ASN A 414 7.63 2.60 -0.84
CA ASN A 414 8.35 1.35 -0.64
C ASN A 414 8.73 1.15 0.84
N LEU A 415 8.75 -0.09 1.30
CA LEU A 415 9.14 -0.46 2.66
C LEU A 415 10.63 -0.18 2.95
N SER A 416 11.46 -0.09 1.91
CA SER A 416 12.92 0.03 2.01
C SER A 416 13.40 1.19 2.89
N LEU A 417 12.67 2.28 2.95
CA LEU A 417 13.03 3.47 3.72
C LEU A 417 12.10 3.78 4.90
N SER A 418 11.24 2.84 5.30
CA SER A 418 10.29 3.05 6.41
C SER A 418 10.99 3.50 7.69
N ALA A 419 12.07 2.83 8.10
CA ALA A 419 12.85 3.21 9.27
C ALA A 419 13.48 4.60 9.15
N TRP A 420 14.10 4.91 8.01
CA TRP A 420 14.73 6.22 7.79
C TRP A 420 13.71 7.35 7.78
N ARG A 421 12.57 7.17 7.11
CA ARG A 421 11.47 8.13 7.08
C ARG A 421 10.91 8.39 8.48
N SER A 422 10.68 7.34 9.26
CA SER A 422 10.24 7.44 10.65
C SER A 422 11.25 8.19 11.53
N ALA A 423 12.54 7.96 11.32
CA ALA A 423 13.61 8.71 12.01
C ALA A 423 13.62 10.20 11.64
N VAL A 424 13.41 10.54 10.35
CA VAL A 424 13.29 11.93 9.89
C VAL A 424 12.10 12.62 10.57
N ILE A 425 10.95 11.95 10.63
CA ILE A 425 9.75 12.49 11.27
C ILE A 425 9.97 12.67 12.78
N LEU A 426 10.53 11.69 13.49
CA LEU A 426 10.82 11.80 14.92
C LEU A 426 11.80 12.93 15.25
N ASN A 427 12.85 13.10 14.44
CA ASN A 427 13.77 14.22 14.57
C ASN A 427 13.05 15.56 14.36
N SER A 428 12.15 15.65 13.37
CA SER A 428 11.42 16.89 13.07
C SER A 428 10.40 17.22 14.17
N VAL A 429 9.58 16.26 14.61
CA VAL A 429 8.58 16.46 15.67
C VAL A 429 9.21 16.93 16.97
N THR A 430 10.34 16.31 17.36
CA THR A 430 11.01 16.60 18.62
C THR A 430 11.93 17.82 18.56
N GLY A 431 12.27 18.29 17.35
CA GLY A 431 13.30 19.32 17.15
C GLY A 431 14.70 18.89 17.58
N ARG A 432 14.93 17.58 17.76
CA ARG A 432 16.19 16.99 18.24
C ARG A 432 16.70 15.98 17.19
N GLN A 433 18.02 15.86 17.06
CA GLN A 433 18.63 14.81 16.24
C GLN A 433 18.75 13.51 17.07
N LEU A 434 17.63 12.80 17.21
CA LEU A 434 17.57 11.51 17.94
C LEU A 434 18.23 10.39 17.14
N PHE A 435 18.00 10.37 15.85
CA PHE A 435 18.48 9.35 14.93
C PHE A 435 19.31 9.97 13.82
N LYS A 436 20.31 9.23 13.36
CA LYS A 436 21.14 9.62 12.22
C LYS A 436 20.34 9.44 10.93
N THR A 437 20.08 10.54 10.22
CA THR A 437 19.36 10.56 8.94
C THR A 437 20.21 11.02 7.77
N GLU A 438 21.47 11.42 8.03
CA GLU A 438 22.42 11.95 7.05
C GLU A 438 23.71 11.12 6.99
N GLY A 439 24.57 11.44 6.02
CA GLY A 439 25.87 10.77 5.85
C GLY A 439 25.79 9.41 5.17
N TYR A 440 24.66 9.05 4.56
CA TYR A 440 24.52 7.85 3.71
C TYR A 440 25.07 8.11 2.32
N SER A 441 25.54 7.06 1.64
CA SER A 441 26.09 7.11 0.30
C SER A 441 25.24 6.28 -0.68
N ALA A 442 25.26 6.63 -1.94
CA ALA A 442 24.77 5.86 -3.07
C ALA A 442 25.91 5.72 -4.10
N ALA A 443 25.84 4.72 -4.98
CA ALA A 443 26.80 4.59 -6.07
C ALA A 443 26.59 5.68 -7.12
N LEU A 444 25.32 6.03 -7.39
CA LEU A 444 24.98 7.15 -8.25
C LEU A 444 25.40 8.48 -7.60
N ALA A 445 26.08 9.34 -8.33
CA ALA A 445 26.45 10.68 -7.90
C ALA A 445 25.20 11.61 -7.93
N LEU A 446 24.37 11.50 -6.89
CA LEU A 446 23.12 12.24 -6.78
C LEU A 446 23.35 13.55 -5.99
N GLY A 447 23.37 14.70 -6.69
CA GLY A 447 23.45 16.04 -6.11
C GLY A 447 24.84 16.67 -6.02
N SER A 448 24.90 17.96 -5.68
CA SER A 448 26.09 18.84 -5.72
C SER A 448 27.17 18.53 -4.68
N GLY A 449 26.92 17.68 -3.70
CA GLY A 449 27.90 17.39 -2.62
C GLY A 449 29.05 16.45 -3.03
N ARG A 450 29.10 15.99 -4.29
CA ARG A 450 30.17 15.14 -4.82
C ARG A 450 30.89 15.72 -6.05
N ARG A 451 30.55 16.92 -6.51
CA ARG A 451 31.40 17.59 -7.53
C ARG A 451 32.84 17.69 -7.03
N ASP A 452 33.02 18.05 -5.77
CA ASP A 452 34.37 18.15 -5.17
C ASP A 452 35.15 16.82 -5.13
N ARG A 453 34.47 15.67 -5.00
CA ARG A 453 35.13 14.36 -5.01
C ARG A 453 35.36 13.83 -6.44
N ALA A 454 34.43 14.08 -7.36
CA ALA A 454 34.61 13.68 -8.75
C ALA A 454 35.68 14.55 -9.44
N GLU A 455 35.72 15.86 -9.16
CA GLU A 455 36.77 16.76 -9.62
C GLU A 455 38.13 16.44 -8.98
N ALA A 456 38.18 16.02 -7.71
CA ALA A 456 39.40 15.54 -7.06
C ALA A 456 39.90 14.17 -7.55
N LEU A 457 39.08 13.40 -8.27
CA LEU A 457 39.46 12.11 -8.86
C LEU A 457 39.76 12.24 -10.38
N LEU A 458 39.37 13.34 -10.99
CA LEU A 458 39.62 13.63 -12.42
C LEU A 458 40.74 14.67 -12.63
N GLY A 459 41.28 15.26 -11.60
CA GLY A 459 42.50 16.09 -11.56
C GLY A 459 43.65 15.34 -10.94
#